data_8145c66dd45451f746a44509399ef269
#
_entry.id   8145c66dd45451f746a44509399ef269
#
_cell.length_a   1.000
_cell.length_b   1.000
_cell.length_c   1.000
_cell.angle_alpha   90.00
_cell.angle_beta   90.00
_cell.angle_gamma   90.00
#
_symmetry.space_group_name_H-M   'P 1'
#
loop_
_entity.id
_entity.type
_entity.pdbx_description
1 polymer ?
#
loop_
_entity_poly.entity_id
_entity_poly.type
_entity_poly.pdbx_seq_one_letter_code
_entity_poly.pdbx_strand_id
1 'polypeptide(L)'
;DIRELLMSFYPGETYAHEVKDELWFYVETRLGLGEISVLIWDRDGGVDGGRDGLDQGRDCLAGTSPKEEGPVSWKLAMARIGACDLSDHSATKNVVKKMFYQMLMERTGTELPWGSLTGIRPTKIALTRLEQGWSGDDIRSFMKETYMASDEKINLSVEIAAREKKLLEPLDYERGYSLYVGIPFCPTTCLYCSFTSYPI
;
A
#
# COMPACT_ATOMS: atom_id res chain seq x y z
N ASP A 1 -1.93 2.36 5.56
CA ASP A 1 -1.95 2.21 4.10
C ASP A 1 -0.97 3.12 3.35
N ILE A 2 -0.95 4.44 3.60
CA ILE A 2 0.06 5.36 3.04
C ILE A 2 1.45 4.99 3.56
N ARG A 3 1.56 4.71 4.86
CA ARG A 3 2.80 4.24 5.48
C ARG A 3 3.34 2.97 4.82
N GLU A 4 2.48 1.97 4.57
CA GLU A 4 2.89 0.72 3.92
C GLU A 4 3.40 0.96 2.50
N LEU A 5 2.78 1.90 1.79
CA LEU A 5 3.24 2.28 0.46
C LEU A 5 4.59 3.00 0.51
N LEU A 6 4.78 3.93 1.46
CA LEU A 6 6.08 4.58 1.72
C LEU A 6 7.17 3.54 2.02
N MET A 7 6.91 2.59 2.91
CA MET A 7 7.84 1.52 3.26
C MET A 7 8.26 0.68 2.06
N SER A 8 7.39 0.56 1.04
CA SER A 8 7.71 -0.17 -0.19
C SER A 8 8.64 0.59 -1.12
N PHE A 9 8.59 1.93 -1.11
CA PHE A 9 9.47 2.79 -1.91
C PHE A 9 10.78 3.13 -1.19
N TYR A 10 10.72 3.24 0.13
CA TYR A 10 11.86 3.62 0.98
C TYR A 10 12.05 2.57 2.10
N PRO A 11 12.51 1.36 1.76
CA PRO A 11 12.73 0.31 2.75
C PRO A 11 13.87 0.69 3.71
N GLY A 12 13.66 0.45 5.00
CA GLY A 12 14.64 0.74 6.04
C GLY A 12 14.55 2.14 6.67
N GLU A 13 13.69 3.01 6.13
CA GLU A 13 13.44 4.34 6.71
C GLU A 13 12.50 4.29 7.92
N THR A 14 12.64 5.26 8.80
CA THR A 14 11.77 5.44 9.97
C THR A 14 10.57 6.32 9.61
N TYR A 15 9.39 5.96 10.11
CA TYR A 15 8.12 6.65 9.79
C TYR A 15 7.46 7.14 11.06
N ALA A 16 7.08 8.42 11.08
CA ALA A 16 6.34 9.03 12.17
C ALA A 16 4.97 9.54 11.70
N HIS A 17 4.02 9.72 12.62
CA HIS A 17 2.70 10.31 12.33
C HIS A 17 2.64 11.81 12.63
N GLU A 18 3.65 12.35 13.30
CA GLU A 18 3.75 13.75 13.66
C GLU A 18 4.96 14.37 12.98
N VAL A 19 4.88 15.66 12.63
CA VAL A 19 5.99 16.40 12.05
C VAL A 19 7.09 16.55 13.09
N LYS A 20 8.30 16.08 12.74
CA LYS A 20 9.51 16.20 13.56
C LYS A 20 10.58 16.94 12.76
N ASP A 21 11.44 17.66 13.45
CA ASP A 21 12.51 18.46 12.83
C ASP A 21 13.54 17.62 12.05
N GLU A 22 13.59 16.33 12.30
CA GLU A 22 14.54 15.37 11.67
C GLU A 22 14.05 14.84 10.32
N LEU A 23 12.80 15.10 9.94
CA LEU A 23 12.23 14.60 8.69
C LEU A 23 12.86 15.25 7.48
N TRP A 24 13.00 14.51 6.40
CA TRP A 24 13.47 15.03 5.13
C TRP A 24 12.35 15.32 4.13
N PHE A 25 11.19 14.65 4.25
CA PHE A 25 9.94 15.04 3.60
C PHE A 25 8.73 14.59 4.41
N TYR A 26 7.57 15.15 4.12
CA TYR A 26 6.28 14.69 4.66
C TYR A 26 5.19 14.70 3.59
N VAL A 27 4.12 13.97 3.87
CA VAL A 27 2.96 13.83 2.99
C VAL A 27 1.73 14.35 3.69
N GLU A 28 1.01 15.22 3.01
CA GLU A 28 -0.23 15.80 3.48
C GLU A 28 -1.37 15.37 2.56
N THR A 29 -2.52 15.02 3.16
CA THR A 29 -3.75 14.75 2.43
C THR A 29 -4.83 15.73 2.88
N ARG A 30 -5.40 16.49 1.93
CA ARG A 30 -6.49 17.43 2.18
C ARG A 30 -7.76 16.96 1.53
N LEU A 31 -8.87 17.01 2.28
CA LEU A 31 -10.21 16.67 1.82
C LEU A 31 -11.01 17.95 1.59
N GLY A 32 -11.53 18.12 0.37
CA GLY A 32 -12.44 19.20 0.00
C GLY A 32 -13.84 18.68 -0.33
N LEU A 33 -14.70 19.54 -0.86
CA LEU A 33 -16.05 19.17 -1.31
C LEU A 33 -15.96 18.43 -2.66
N GLY A 34 -15.89 17.09 -2.60
CA GLY A 34 -15.81 16.24 -3.80
C GLY A 34 -14.40 16.11 -4.40
N GLU A 35 -13.40 16.68 -3.75
CA GLU A 35 -12.00 16.63 -4.20
C GLU A 35 -11.08 16.17 -3.08
N ILE A 36 -9.99 15.56 -3.46
CA ILE A 36 -8.92 15.16 -2.56
C ILE A 36 -7.58 15.62 -3.13
N SER A 37 -6.75 16.22 -2.29
CA SER A 37 -5.40 16.64 -2.67
C SER A 37 -4.38 15.82 -1.88
N VAL A 38 -3.35 15.35 -2.57
CA VAL A 38 -2.18 14.73 -1.96
C VAL A 38 -0.98 15.61 -2.27
N LEU A 39 -0.24 16.02 -1.25
CA LEU A 39 0.89 16.94 -1.33
C LEU A 39 2.12 16.26 -0.72
N ILE A 40 3.26 16.43 -1.37
CA ILE A 40 4.57 16.06 -0.84
C ILE A 40 5.37 17.33 -0.63
N TRP A 41 5.88 17.50 0.58
CA TRP A 41 6.68 18.64 0.99
C TRP A 41 8.10 18.18 1.33
N ASP A 42 9.08 18.81 0.73
CA ASP A 42 10.49 18.57 1.03
C ASP A 42 11.00 19.60 2.03
N ARG A 43 11.94 19.21 2.86
CA ARG A 43 12.64 20.10 3.77
C ARG A 43 13.51 21.07 2.96
N ASP A 44 13.39 22.37 3.24
CA ASP A 44 14.24 23.39 2.61
C ASP A 44 15.71 23.22 3.04
N GLY A 45 16.62 23.10 2.06
CA GLY A 45 18.02 22.79 2.32
C GLY A 45 18.35 21.30 2.52
N GLY A 46 17.35 20.41 2.36
CA GLY A 46 17.58 18.96 2.26
C GLY A 46 18.21 18.61 0.90
N VAL A 47 19.19 17.73 0.90
CA VAL A 47 19.83 17.23 -0.32
C VAL A 47 18.81 16.50 -1.15
N ASP A 48 18.70 16.82 -2.45
CA ASP A 48 17.93 16.03 -3.40
C ASP A 48 18.27 14.56 -3.20
N GLY A 49 17.25 13.74 -2.88
CA GLY A 49 17.38 12.30 -2.66
C GLY A 49 17.63 11.54 -3.96
N GLY A 50 18.65 11.97 -4.71
CA GLY A 50 19.25 11.19 -5.77
C GLY A 50 19.96 9.97 -5.18
N ARG A 51 19.95 8.87 -5.91
CA ARG A 51 20.40 7.51 -5.56
C ARG A 51 21.80 7.32 -4.97
N ASP A 52 22.53 8.37 -4.63
CA ASP A 52 23.93 8.30 -4.18
C ASP A 52 24.04 8.63 -2.68
N GLY A 53 23.55 7.76 -1.83
CA GLY A 53 23.70 7.92 -0.39
C GLY A 53 22.84 7.00 0.43
N LEU A 54 23.11 5.70 0.38
CA LEU A 54 22.71 4.76 1.43
C LEU A 54 23.48 5.13 2.70
N ASP A 55 23.05 6.15 3.42
CA ASP A 55 23.55 6.32 4.79
C ASP A 55 22.51 7.02 5.67
N GLN A 56 22.16 6.31 6.75
CA GLN A 56 21.50 6.72 8.00
C GLN A 56 20.04 7.17 7.94
N GLY A 57 19.21 6.34 8.57
CA GLY A 57 17.81 6.46 8.98
C GLY A 57 17.19 7.85 8.88
N ARG A 58 16.40 8.08 7.83
CA ARG A 58 15.64 9.32 7.63
C ARG A 58 14.16 9.06 7.88
N ASP A 59 13.52 9.95 8.60
CA ASP A 59 12.09 9.84 8.96
C ASP A 59 11.18 10.47 7.90
N CYS A 60 10.13 9.73 7.48
CA CYS A 60 9.10 10.15 6.53
C CYS A 60 7.71 10.21 7.20
N LEU A 61 6.87 11.16 6.82
CA LEU A 61 5.57 11.37 7.46
C LEU A 61 4.37 11.31 6.52
N ALA A 62 3.25 10.80 7.07
CA ALA A 62 1.89 10.99 6.57
C ALA A 62 1.04 11.62 7.68
N GLY A 63 0.71 12.91 7.58
CA GLY A 63 -0.08 13.61 8.62
C GLY A 63 -0.25 15.11 8.36
N THR A 64 -0.82 15.84 9.28
CA THR A 64 -1.28 17.25 9.18
C THR A 64 -0.22 18.26 8.78
N SER A 65 -0.66 19.33 8.08
CA SER A 65 0.18 20.49 7.67
C SER A 65 1.14 20.93 8.75
N PRO A 66 2.41 21.27 8.39
CA PRO A 66 3.30 21.89 9.36
C PRO A 66 2.70 23.23 9.77
N LYS A 67 2.65 23.50 11.06
CA LYS A 67 2.40 24.83 11.54
C LYS A 67 3.57 25.71 11.06
N GLU A 68 3.28 26.88 10.51
CA GLU A 68 4.28 27.84 9.99
C GLU A 68 5.28 28.34 11.05
N GLU A 69 5.23 27.84 12.28
CA GLU A 69 5.96 28.31 13.46
C GLU A 69 7.05 27.32 13.93
N GLY A 70 7.83 26.74 13.01
CA GLY A 70 8.95 25.85 13.37
C GLY A 70 10.29 26.35 12.81
N PRO A 71 11.44 25.90 13.36
CA PRO A 71 12.76 26.27 12.86
C PRO A 71 13.07 25.68 11.48
N VAL A 72 12.18 24.90 10.89
CA VAL A 72 12.35 24.17 9.63
C VAL A 72 11.42 24.75 8.57
N SER A 73 11.99 25.18 7.45
CA SER A 73 11.26 25.59 6.27
C SER A 73 10.92 24.41 5.37
N TRP A 74 9.70 24.38 4.81
CA TRP A 74 9.21 23.33 3.95
C TRP A 74 8.82 23.87 2.58
N LYS A 75 9.23 23.20 1.52
CA LYS A 75 8.90 23.53 0.14
C LYS A 75 7.98 22.48 -0.46
N LEU A 76 6.87 22.92 -1.08
CA LEU A 76 5.99 22.01 -1.82
C LEU A 76 6.75 21.44 -3.02
N ALA A 77 6.98 20.13 -2.99
CA ALA A 77 7.70 19.42 -4.04
C ALA A 77 6.74 18.87 -5.10
N MET A 78 5.63 18.26 -4.67
CA MET A 78 4.65 17.65 -5.57
C MET A 78 3.24 17.84 -5.03
N ALA A 79 2.26 17.98 -5.94
CA ALA A 79 0.84 18.05 -5.60
C ALA A 79 0.01 17.32 -6.65
N ARG A 80 -1.01 16.58 -6.23
CA ARG A 80 -2.04 16.01 -7.09
C ARG A 80 -3.42 16.26 -6.50
N ILE A 81 -4.38 16.51 -7.37
CA ILE A 81 -5.79 16.68 -7.03
C ILE A 81 -6.60 15.65 -7.81
N GLY A 82 -7.52 14.98 -7.15
CA GLY A 82 -8.41 14.00 -7.76
C GLY A 82 -9.84 14.17 -7.27
N ALA A 83 -10.80 13.94 -8.15
CA ALA A 83 -12.19 13.87 -7.77
C ALA A 83 -12.46 12.58 -6.97
N CYS A 84 -13.26 12.67 -5.91
CA CYS A 84 -13.68 11.52 -5.12
C CYS A 84 -15.10 11.70 -4.60
N ASP A 85 -15.78 10.58 -4.40
CA ASP A 85 -17.02 10.52 -3.65
C ASP A 85 -16.70 10.20 -2.20
N LEU A 86 -16.74 11.22 -1.34
CA LEU A 86 -16.45 11.06 0.09
C LEU A 86 -17.44 10.16 0.83
N SER A 87 -18.59 9.83 0.22
CA SER A 87 -19.54 8.86 0.78
C SER A 87 -19.05 7.42 0.66
N ASP A 88 -18.23 7.11 -0.37
CA ASP A 88 -17.56 5.81 -0.51
C ASP A 88 -16.11 5.89 0.03
N HIS A 89 -15.98 5.53 1.28
CA HIS A 89 -14.67 5.50 1.96
C HIS A 89 -13.65 4.57 1.28
N SER A 90 -14.10 3.46 0.69
CA SER A 90 -13.20 2.51 0.01
C SER A 90 -12.69 3.07 -1.31
N ALA A 91 -13.58 3.66 -2.11
CA ALA A 91 -13.21 4.31 -3.37
C ALA A 91 -12.28 5.51 -3.12
N THR A 92 -12.61 6.38 -2.14
CA THR A 92 -11.77 7.51 -1.73
C THR A 92 -10.38 7.06 -1.34
N LYS A 93 -10.27 6.02 -0.52
CA LYS A 93 -8.98 5.44 -0.11
C LYS A 93 -8.15 4.94 -1.30
N ASN A 94 -8.78 4.29 -2.28
CA ASN A 94 -8.09 3.83 -3.48
C ASN A 94 -7.60 5.00 -4.35
N VAL A 95 -8.38 6.08 -4.47
CA VAL A 95 -7.97 7.30 -5.18
C VAL A 95 -6.72 7.90 -4.53
N VAL A 96 -6.72 8.07 -3.21
CA VAL A 96 -5.56 8.60 -2.47
C VAL A 96 -4.33 7.74 -2.70
N LYS A 97 -4.47 6.43 -2.53
CA LYS A 97 -3.36 5.48 -2.71
C LYS A 97 -2.80 5.53 -4.13
N LYS A 98 -3.68 5.57 -5.14
CA LYS A 98 -3.27 5.65 -6.53
C LYS A 98 -2.51 6.92 -6.83
N MET A 99 -3.04 8.06 -6.39
CA MET A 99 -2.38 9.36 -6.57
C MET A 99 -1.01 9.38 -5.91
N PHE A 100 -0.95 8.93 -4.67
CA PHE A 100 0.29 8.88 -3.90
C PHE A 100 1.32 7.92 -4.53
N TYR A 101 0.89 6.75 -4.98
CA TYR A 101 1.73 5.80 -5.70
C TYR A 101 2.34 6.45 -6.96
N GLN A 102 1.53 7.16 -7.76
CA GLN A 102 2.01 7.85 -8.95
C GLN A 102 3.05 8.92 -8.63
N MET A 103 2.83 9.68 -7.54
CA MET A 103 3.80 10.69 -7.09
C MET A 103 5.12 10.07 -6.65
N LEU A 104 5.07 8.95 -5.91
CA LEU A 104 6.28 8.23 -5.49
C LEU A 104 7.00 7.59 -6.68
N MET A 105 6.27 7.03 -7.64
CA MET A 105 6.83 6.47 -8.86
C MET A 105 7.56 7.55 -9.69
N GLU A 106 6.96 8.73 -9.85
CA GLU A 106 7.60 9.87 -10.52
C GLU A 106 8.85 10.35 -9.78
N ARG A 107 8.78 10.40 -8.45
CA ARG A 107 9.89 10.86 -7.59
C ARG A 107 11.07 9.91 -7.58
N THR A 108 10.81 8.60 -7.54
CA THR A 108 11.85 7.57 -7.37
C THR A 108 12.28 6.90 -8.66
N GLY A 109 11.49 7.03 -9.73
CA GLY A 109 11.66 6.26 -10.96
C GLY A 109 11.42 4.76 -10.79
N THR A 110 10.77 4.33 -9.70
CA THR A 110 10.56 2.92 -9.35
C THR A 110 9.10 2.53 -9.48
N GLU A 111 8.83 1.43 -10.17
CA GLU A 111 7.50 0.82 -10.26
C GLU A 111 7.43 -0.40 -9.33
N LEU A 112 6.36 -0.50 -8.54
CA LEU A 112 6.13 -1.66 -7.68
C LEU A 112 5.28 -2.70 -8.43
N PRO A 113 5.62 -4.00 -8.35
CA PRO A 113 4.89 -5.05 -9.07
C PRO A 113 3.39 -5.12 -8.73
N TRP A 114 3.01 -4.77 -7.51
CA TRP A 114 1.62 -4.72 -7.05
C TRP A 114 0.98 -3.33 -7.13
N GLY A 115 1.69 -2.35 -7.71
CA GLY A 115 1.22 -0.96 -7.80
C GLY A 115 0.89 -0.37 -6.43
N SER A 116 -0.28 0.25 -6.33
CA SER A 116 -0.77 0.85 -5.08
C SER A 116 -1.41 -0.16 -4.11
N LEU A 117 -1.42 -1.46 -4.45
CA LEU A 117 -1.92 -2.49 -3.54
C LEU A 117 -0.98 -2.68 -2.35
N THR A 118 -1.50 -2.42 -1.18
CA THR A 118 -0.89 -2.75 0.10
C THR A 118 -1.77 -3.76 0.80
N GLY A 119 -1.29 -4.97 1.02
CA GLY A 119 -2.09 -5.99 1.67
C GLY A 119 -1.52 -7.39 1.47
N ILE A 120 -1.91 -8.29 2.37
CA ILE A 120 -1.32 -9.63 2.47
C ILE A 120 -1.92 -10.59 1.43
N ARG A 121 -3.12 -10.29 0.88
CA ARG A 121 -3.86 -11.24 0.03
C ARG A 121 -4.49 -10.56 -1.20
N PRO A 122 -3.69 -10.12 -2.17
CA PRO A 122 -4.20 -9.42 -3.36
C PRO A 122 -5.11 -10.29 -4.23
N THR A 123 -4.94 -11.62 -4.23
CA THR A 123 -5.78 -12.59 -4.95
C THR A 123 -7.23 -12.59 -4.48
N LYS A 124 -7.52 -12.15 -3.24
CA LYS A 124 -8.90 -12.04 -2.73
C LYS A 124 -9.73 -11.07 -3.57
N ILE A 125 -9.12 -10.03 -4.13
CA ILE A 125 -9.82 -9.07 -5.00
C ILE A 125 -10.34 -9.78 -6.25
N ALA A 126 -9.46 -10.54 -6.93
CA ALA A 126 -9.83 -11.31 -8.10
C ALA A 126 -10.87 -12.39 -7.78
N LEU A 127 -10.74 -13.12 -6.67
CA LEU A 127 -11.68 -14.14 -6.25
C LEU A 127 -13.08 -13.56 -6.01
N THR A 128 -13.18 -12.47 -5.24
CA THR A 128 -14.47 -11.82 -4.97
C THR A 128 -15.16 -11.36 -6.26
N ARG A 129 -14.40 -10.84 -7.24
CA ARG A 129 -14.96 -10.43 -8.53
C ARG A 129 -15.42 -11.62 -9.37
N LEU A 130 -14.68 -12.73 -9.38
CA LEU A 130 -15.08 -13.98 -10.01
C LEU A 130 -16.36 -14.56 -9.39
N GLU A 131 -16.53 -14.47 -8.07
CA GLU A 131 -17.74 -14.88 -7.36
C GLU A 131 -18.94 -14.00 -7.73
N GLN A 132 -18.70 -12.71 -8.00
CA GLN A 132 -19.69 -11.75 -8.52
C GLN A 132 -20.01 -11.95 -10.01
N GLY A 133 -19.37 -12.91 -10.69
CA GLY A 133 -19.62 -13.21 -12.10
C GLY A 133 -18.83 -12.37 -13.12
N TRP A 134 -17.81 -11.62 -12.67
CA TRP A 134 -16.96 -10.87 -13.59
C TRP A 134 -16.12 -11.80 -14.46
N SER A 135 -15.87 -11.40 -15.71
CA SER A 135 -14.91 -12.10 -16.57
C SER A 135 -13.48 -11.87 -16.10
N GLY A 136 -12.58 -12.78 -16.49
CA GLY A 136 -11.15 -12.61 -16.21
C GLY A 136 -10.59 -11.32 -16.81
N ASP A 137 -11.09 -10.89 -17.99
CA ASP A 137 -10.63 -9.68 -18.66
C ASP A 137 -11.12 -8.41 -17.96
N ASP A 138 -12.36 -8.40 -17.48
CA ASP A 138 -12.89 -7.29 -16.67
C ASP A 138 -12.08 -7.12 -15.37
N ILE A 139 -11.71 -8.25 -14.74
CA ILE A 139 -10.89 -8.23 -13.51
C ILE A 139 -9.50 -7.69 -13.81
N ARG A 140 -8.87 -8.09 -14.94
CA ARG A 140 -7.56 -7.57 -15.35
C ARG A 140 -7.60 -6.06 -15.55
N SER A 141 -8.59 -5.57 -16.30
CA SER A 141 -8.79 -4.14 -16.55
C SER A 141 -8.99 -3.38 -15.24
N PHE A 142 -9.87 -3.88 -14.37
CA PHE A 142 -10.13 -3.30 -13.07
C PHE A 142 -8.87 -3.20 -12.19
N MET A 143 -8.09 -4.29 -12.10
CA MET A 143 -6.86 -4.30 -11.28
C MET A 143 -5.80 -3.35 -11.85
N LYS A 144 -5.70 -3.26 -13.18
CA LYS A 144 -4.77 -2.35 -13.85
C LYS A 144 -5.14 -0.89 -13.59
N GLU A 145 -6.41 -0.55 -13.77
CA GLU A 145 -6.89 0.83 -13.66
C GLU A 145 -6.94 1.31 -12.21
N THR A 146 -7.38 0.45 -11.30
CA THR A 146 -7.59 0.83 -9.90
C THR A 146 -6.29 0.84 -9.11
N TYR A 147 -5.45 -0.17 -9.32
CA TYR A 147 -4.28 -0.40 -8.47
C TYR A 147 -2.94 -0.20 -9.18
N MET A 148 -2.93 -0.08 -10.51
CA MET A 148 -1.70 0.04 -11.31
C MET A 148 -0.74 -1.16 -11.11
N ALA A 149 -1.28 -2.34 -10.81
CA ALA A 149 -0.48 -3.55 -10.69
C ALA A 149 0.09 -3.98 -12.05
N SER A 150 1.22 -4.67 -12.05
CA SER A 150 1.83 -5.19 -13.27
C SER A 150 0.99 -6.31 -13.89
N ASP A 151 1.07 -6.46 -15.20
CA ASP A 151 0.31 -7.50 -15.93
C ASP A 151 0.66 -8.90 -15.43
N GLU A 152 1.92 -9.14 -15.05
CA GLU A 152 2.37 -10.39 -14.44
C GLU A 152 1.60 -10.70 -13.15
N LYS A 153 1.51 -9.73 -12.23
CA LYS A 153 0.83 -9.90 -10.94
C LYS A 153 -0.68 -9.97 -11.07
N ILE A 154 -1.24 -9.25 -12.02
CA ILE A 154 -2.67 -9.31 -12.36
C ILE A 154 -3.01 -10.71 -12.88
N ASN A 155 -2.27 -11.22 -13.88
CA ASN A 155 -2.50 -12.56 -14.43
C ASN A 155 -2.36 -13.65 -13.37
N LEU A 156 -1.32 -13.57 -12.56
CA LEU A 156 -1.13 -14.48 -11.42
C LEU A 156 -2.32 -14.45 -10.46
N SER A 157 -2.83 -13.26 -10.14
CA SER A 157 -3.99 -13.12 -9.24
C SER A 157 -5.25 -13.75 -9.80
N VAL A 158 -5.54 -13.53 -11.09
CA VAL A 158 -6.72 -14.09 -11.76
C VAL A 158 -6.60 -15.61 -11.88
N GLU A 159 -5.43 -16.12 -12.21
CA GLU A 159 -5.19 -17.57 -12.32
C GLU A 159 -5.35 -18.27 -10.97
N ILE A 160 -4.75 -17.73 -9.91
CA ILE A 160 -4.88 -18.29 -8.55
C ILE A 160 -6.34 -18.23 -8.10
N ALA A 161 -7.03 -17.11 -8.31
CA ALA A 161 -8.43 -16.97 -7.94
C ALA A 161 -9.34 -17.97 -8.67
N ALA A 162 -9.10 -18.21 -9.96
CA ALA A 162 -9.85 -19.21 -10.73
C ALA A 162 -9.62 -20.63 -10.21
N ARG A 163 -8.38 -20.96 -9.85
CA ARG A 163 -8.05 -22.26 -9.23
C ARG A 163 -8.68 -22.40 -7.84
N GLU A 164 -8.60 -21.36 -7.01
CA GLU A 164 -9.18 -21.31 -5.66
C GLU A 164 -10.71 -21.52 -5.74
N LYS A 165 -11.40 -20.80 -6.63
CA LYS A 165 -12.84 -20.94 -6.88
C LYS A 165 -13.20 -22.39 -7.22
N LYS A 166 -12.47 -23.01 -8.16
CA LYS A 166 -12.70 -24.41 -8.57
C LYS A 166 -12.48 -25.41 -7.42
N LEU A 167 -11.49 -25.17 -6.55
CA LEU A 167 -11.20 -26.02 -5.39
C LEU A 167 -12.26 -25.88 -4.30
N LEU A 168 -12.86 -24.69 -4.15
CA LEU A 168 -13.89 -24.42 -3.15
C LEU A 168 -15.29 -24.84 -3.62
N GLU A 169 -15.53 -24.94 -4.94
CA GLU A 169 -16.83 -25.28 -5.52
C GLU A 169 -17.51 -26.53 -4.90
N PRO A 170 -16.79 -27.66 -4.64
CA PRO A 170 -17.40 -28.83 -4.04
C PRO A 170 -17.61 -28.72 -2.52
N LEU A 171 -17.15 -27.63 -1.88
CA LEU A 171 -17.21 -27.46 -0.43
C LEU A 171 -18.41 -26.59 -0.04
N ASP A 172 -19.25 -27.07 0.87
CA ASP A 172 -20.30 -26.25 1.50
C ASP A 172 -19.69 -25.38 2.62
N TYR A 173 -18.88 -24.38 2.24
CA TYR A 173 -18.17 -23.53 3.20
C TYR A 173 -19.10 -22.52 3.91
N GLU A 174 -20.33 -22.29 3.41
CA GLU A 174 -21.32 -21.41 4.05
C GLU A 174 -21.97 -22.08 5.27
N ARG A 175 -22.18 -23.40 5.22
CA ARG A 175 -22.83 -24.17 6.29
C ARG A 175 -21.90 -25.16 6.98
N GLY A 176 -20.70 -25.32 6.44
CA GLY A 176 -19.64 -26.15 6.99
C GLY A 176 -18.81 -25.43 8.06
N TYR A 177 -17.80 -26.10 8.55
CA TYR A 177 -16.79 -25.52 9.42
C TYR A 177 -15.38 -25.93 8.99
N SER A 178 -14.40 -25.09 9.28
CA SER A 178 -12.99 -25.40 9.11
C SER A 178 -12.34 -25.67 10.47
N LEU A 179 -11.66 -26.80 10.60
CA LEU A 179 -10.88 -27.12 11.79
C LEU A 179 -9.41 -26.80 11.53
N TYR A 180 -8.86 -25.86 12.26
CA TYR A 180 -7.42 -25.59 12.28
C TYR A 180 -6.78 -26.24 13.50
N VAL A 181 -5.81 -27.15 13.27
CA VAL A 181 -5.04 -27.77 14.34
C VAL A 181 -3.62 -27.22 14.31
N GLY A 182 -3.31 -26.36 15.28
CA GLY A 182 -1.98 -25.79 15.45
C GLY A 182 -1.18 -26.59 16.48
N ILE A 183 0.04 -27.03 16.12
CA ILE A 183 0.97 -27.67 17.03
C ILE A 183 2.10 -26.68 17.33
N PRO A 184 2.11 -26.05 18.53
CA PRO A 184 3.08 -25.00 18.85
C PRO A 184 4.46 -25.53 19.29
N PHE A 185 4.72 -26.81 19.13
CA PHE A 185 5.99 -27.43 19.52
C PHE A 185 6.85 -27.66 18.27
N CYS A 186 8.02 -27.05 18.25
CA CYS A 186 8.97 -27.16 17.15
C CYS A 186 10.36 -27.50 17.67
N PRO A 187 11.10 -28.43 17.03
CA PRO A 187 12.47 -28.74 17.42
C PRO A 187 13.43 -27.58 17.19
N THR A 188 13.09 -26.68 16.26
CA THR A 188 13.86 -25.46 15.95
C THR A 188 12.91 -24.33 15.60
N THR A 189 13.35 -23.09 15.83
CA THR A 189 12.60 -21.89 15.38
C THR A 189 13.13 -21.44 14.03
N CYS A 190 12.29 -21.45 12.99
CA CYS A 190 12.64 -20.92 11.67
C CYS A 190 12.84 -19.40 11.76
N LEU A 191 13.83 -18.87 11.07
CA LEU A 191 14.19 -17.44 11.07
C LEU A 191 13.00 -16.52 10.66
N TYR A 192 12.11 -17.01 9.83
CA TYR A 192 10.94 -16.30 9.31
C TYR A 192 9.63 -16.63 10.06
N CYS A 193 9.68 -17.41 11.14
CA CYS A 193 8.48 -17.87 11.82
C CYS A 193 7.92 -16.79 12.75
N SER A 194 6.66 -16.42 12.54
CA SER A 194 5.90 -15.50 13.41
C SER A 194 4.93 -16.23 14.35
N PHE A 195 4.86 -17.55 14.29
CA PHE A 195 4.00 -18.33 15.17
C PHE A 195 4.66 -18.56 16.53
N THR A 196 3.83 -18.63 17.57
CA THR A 196 4.31 -19.05 18.89
C THR A 196 4.86 -20.48 18.78
N SER A 197 6.14 -20.65 19.12
CA SER A 197 6.80 -21.95 19.11
C SER A 197 7.48 -22.23 20.45
N TYR A 198 7.30 -23.43 20.97
CA TYR A 198 7.97 -23.90 22.15
C TYR A 198 8.97 -24.98 21.79
N PRO A 199 10.17 -25.00 22.37
CA PRO A 199 11.12 -26.09 22.16
C PRO A 199 10.56 -27.42 22.68
N ILE A 200 10.86 -28.50 21.97
CA ILE A 200 10.55 -29.87 22.39
C ILE A 200 11.67 -30.34 23.33
#